data_e9df6dd34c79088979b9d67b566ecb4e
#
_entry.id   e9df6dd34c79088979b9d67b566ecb4e
#
_cell.length_a   1.000
_cell.length_b   1.000
_cell.length_c   1.000
_cell.angle_alpha   90.00
_cell.angle_beta   90.00
_cell.angle_gamma   90.00
#
_symmetry.space_group_name_H-M   'P 1'
#
loop_
_entity.id
_entity.type
_entity.pdbx_description
1 polymer ?
#
loop_
_entity_poly.entity_id
_entity_poly.type
_entity_poly.pdbx_seq_one_letter_code
_entity_poly.pdbx_strand_id
1 'polypeptide(L)'
;NGNHFLTTAGCKDNKKFVCLNIRDSAFIDTLFPDRDNSYHDYRDSDCHSYELAVNELISRGYFVIRMGSAVKEKMNIESDQFLDYPFCSDSSDFLDVWLMANCTFTISTSSGLDSIADIYRKPIAYVNALPLGEFNSNNPRTIWMPKTIVDKNSQPLLLKTIIDVGLIDNQEQDGLTKQG
;
A
#
# COMPACT_ATOMS: atom_id res chain seq x y z
N ASN A 1 20.23 9.77 -9.32
CA ASN A 1 19.60 9.25 -10.54
C ASN A 1 18.93 7.91 -10.23
N GLY A 2 17.61 7.81 -10.47
CA GLY A 2 16.80 6.64 -10.09
C GLY A 2 17.25 5.34 -10.78
N ASN A 3 17.66 5.39 -12.03
CA ASN A 3 18.21 4.20 -12.73
C ASN A 3 19.49 3.67 -12.06
N HIS A 4 20.37 4.58 -11.65
CA HIS A 4 21.59 4.17 -10.93
C HIS A 4 21.23 3.52 -9.59
N PHE A 5 20.26 4.09 -8.85
CA PHE A 5 19.77 3.49 -7.61
C PHE A 5 19.24 2.05 -7.86
N LEU A 6 18.39 1.85 -8.87
CA LEU A 6 17.86 0.52 -9.19
C LEU A 6 18.97 -0.49 -9.50
N THR A 7 19.96 -0.08 -10.30
CA THR A 7 21.10 -0.97 -10.64
C THR A 7 21.90 -1.33 -9.40
N THR A 8 22.18 -0.36 -8.51
CA THR A 8 22.90 -0.58 -7.26
C THR A 8 22.10 -1.47 -6.29
N ALA A 9 20.77 -1.33 -6.29
CA ALA A 9 19.86 -2.15 -5.49
C ALA A 9 19.67 -3.58 -6.04
N GLY A 10 20.31 -3.94 -7.17
CA GLY A 10 20.25 -5.27 -7.77
C GLY A 10 19.18 -5.45 -8.85
N CYS A 11 18.42 -4.41 -9.19
CA CYS A 11 17.51 -4.46 -10.32
C CYS A 11 18.31 -4.40 -11.62
N LYS A 12 18.39 -5.53 -12.34
CA LYS A 12 19.15 -5.64 -13.60
C LYS A 12 18.58 -4.72 -14.68
N ASP A 13 19.44 -4.29 -15.60
CA ASP A 13 19.04 -3.46 -16.73
C ASP A 13 17.84 -4.06 -17.49
N ASN A 14 16.89 -3.19 -17.86
CA ASN A 14 15.64 -3.57 -18.51
C ASN A 14 14.68 -4.45 -17.70
N LYS A 15 14.94 -4.71 -16.41
CA LYS A 15 14.02 -5.44 -15.57
C LYS A 15 12.85 -4.57 -15.17
N LYS A 16 11.64 -5.12 -15.29
CA LYS A 16 10.43 -4.46 -14.80
C LYS A 16 10.38 -4.54 -13.28
N PHE A 17 10.01 -3.44 -12.64
CA PHE A 17 9.82 -3.43 -11.19
C PHE A 17 8.41 -3.00 -10.80
N VAL A 18 8.01 -3.45 -9.63
CA VAL A 18 6.70 -3.19 -9.02
C VAL A 18 6.92 -2.51 -7.68
N CYS A 19 6.17 -1.45 -7.41
CA CYS A 19 6.13 -0.81 -6.10
C CYS A 19 5.01 -1.43 -5.26
N LEU A 20 5.34 -1.80 -4.02
CA LEU A 20 4.40 -2.31 -3.03
C LEU A 20 4.29 -1.29 -1.89
N ASN A 21 3.15 -0.63 -1.79
CA ASN A 21 2.89 0.41 -0.81
C ASN A 21 1.88 -0.08 0.21
N ILE A 22 2.36 -0.53 1.36
CA ILE A 22 1.55 -1.06 2.46
C ILE A 22 1.53 -0.03 3.58
N ARG A 23 0.33 0.46 3.89
CA ARG A 23 0.13 1.40 4.99
C ARG A 23 0.24 0.68 6.33
N ASP A 24 0.99 1.28 7.23
CA ASP A 24 0.94 1.07 8.67
C ASP A 24 0.98 2.43 9.39
N SER A 25 0.81 2.46 10.72
CA SER A 25 0.76 3.73 11.46
C SER A 25 2.12 4.37 11.69
N ALA A 26 3.25 3.68 11.44
CA ALA A 26 4.58 4.17 11.80
C ALA A 26 4.90 5.55 11.22
N PHE A 27 4.47 5.82 9.99
CA PHE A 27 4.71 7.12 9.36
C PHE A 27 3.98 8.26 10.09
N ILE A 28 2.68 8.07 10.37
CA ILE A 28 1.89 9.14 11.02
C ILE A 28 2.29 9.31 12.48
N ASP A 29 2.65 8.23 13.17
CA ASP A 29 3.12 8.26 14.55
C ASP A 29 4.48 8.97 14.67
N THR A 30 5.35 8.79 13.67
CA THR A 30 6.63 9.52 13.59
C THR A 30 6.42 11.01 13.31
N LEU A 31 5.44 11.35 12.46
CA LEU A 31 5.17 12.73 12.07
C LEU A 31 4.45 13.52 13.18
N PHE A 32 3.59 12.86 13.94
CA PHE A 32 2.78 13.45 15.00
C PHE A 32 2.83 12.60 16.28
N PRO A 33 4.00 12.54 16.98
CA PRO A 33 4.22 11.64 18.11
C PRO A 33 3.35 11.95 19.34
N ASP A 34 2.91 13.19 19.49
CA ASP A 34 2.09 13.62 20.63
C ASP A 34 0.57 13.51 20.36
N ARG A 35 0.19 12.92 19.24
CA ARG A 35 -1.21 12.83 18.80
C ARG A 35 -1.69 11.39 18.86
N ASP A 36 -2.91 11.20 19.34
CA ASP A 36 -3.59 9.91 19.15
C ASP A 36 -4.01 9.76 17.68
N ASN A 37 -3.34 8.85 16.97
CA ASN A 37 -3.57 8.58 15.55
C ASN A 37 -4.38 7.28 15.33
N SER A 38 -4.82 6.62 16.42
CA SER A 38 -5.50 5.30 16.37
C SER A 38 -6.81 5.30 15.57
N TYR A 39 -7.42 6.48 15.39
CA TYR A 39 -8.64 6.63 14.59
C TYR A 39 -8.48 6.19 13.11
N HIS A 40 -7.24 6.03 12.64
CA HIS A 40 -6.91 5.55 11.30
C HIS A 40 -6.44 4.09 11.23
N ASP A 41 -6.38 3.36 12.35
CA ASP A 41 -5.81 2.00 12.40
C ASP A 41 -6.60 0.99 11.53
N TYR A 42 -7.89 1.24 11.30
CA TYR A 42 -8.69 0.42 10.39
C TYR A 42 -8.12 0.32 8.96
N ARG A 43 -7.26 1.27 8.57
CA ARG A 43 -6.59 1.30 7.25
C ARG A 43 -5.28 0.53 7.25
N ASP A 44 -4.70 0.23 8.40
CA ASP A 44 -3.40 -0.44 8.51
C ASP A 44 -3.49 -1.88 8.00
N SER A 45 -2.41 -2.36 7.43
CA SER A 45 -2.28 -3.71 6.92
C SER A 45 -0.98 -4.35 7.42
N ASP A 46 -1.07 -5.62 7.78
CA ASP A 46 0.09 -6.42 8.11
C ASP A 46 0.92 -6.70 6.85
N CYS A 47 2.18 -6.28 6.85
CA CYS A 47 3.06 -6.43 5.70
C CYS A 47 3.36 -7.91 5.36
N HIS A 48 3.34 -8.81 6.34
CA HIS A 48 3.59 -10.25 6.14
C HIS A 48 2.48 -10.92 5.33
N SER A 49 1.27 -10.37 5.35
CA SER A 49 0.16 -10.87 4.52
C SER A 49 0.40 -10.70 3.01
N TYR A 50 1.40 -9.90 2.60
CA TYR A 50 1.77 -9.67 1.20
C TYR A 50 2.95 -10.51 0.71
N GLU A 51 3.59 -11.30 1.58
CA GLU A 51 4.79 -12.09 1.23
C GLU A 51 4.53 -13.09 0.09
N LEU A 52 3.36 -13.72 0.07
CA LEU A 52 2.97 -14.62 -1.03
C LEU A 52 2.88 -13.86 -2.37
N ALA A 53 2.30 -12.67 -2.36
CA ALA A 53 2.20 -11.84 -3.57
C ALA A 53 3.57 -11.38 -4.04
N VAL A 54 4.47 -11.00 -3.13
CA VAL A 54 5.85 -10.64 -3.46
C VAL A 54 6.57 -11.81 -4.10
N ASN A 55 6.50 -13.00 -3.50
CA ASN A 55 7.15 -14.21 -4.03
C ASN A 55 6.59 -14.58 -5.42
N GLU A 56 5.29 -14.43 -5.64
CA GLU A 56 4.67 -14.67 -6.96
C GLU A 56 5.14 -13.65 -8.00
N LEU A 57 5.28 -12.38 -7.64
CA LEU A 57 5.83 -11.35 -8.54
C LEU A 57 7.29 -11.63 -8.90
N ILE A 58 8.10 -12.04 -7.94
CA ILE A 58 9.49 -12.45 -8.15
C ILE A 58 9.56 -13.64 -9.10
N SER A 59 8.73 -14.66 -8.91
CA SER A 59 8.67 -15.84 -9.78
C SER A 59 8.31 -15.49 -11.23
N ARG A 60 7.54 -14.42 -11.43
CA ARG A 60 7.18 -13.86 -12.74
C ARG A 60 8.26 -12.92 -13.31
N GLY A 61 9.39 -12.79 -12.63
CA GLY A 61 10.53 -12.02 -13.12
C GLY A 61 10.50 -10.53 -12.79
N TYR A 62 9.61 -10.06 -11.93
CA TYR A 62 9.65 -8.67 -11.45
C TYR A 62 10.69 -8.47 -10.35
N PHE A 63 11.23 -7.27 -10.30
CA PHE A 63 11.90 -6.77 -9.11
C PHE A 63 10.85 -6.07 -8.24
N VAL A 64 10.76 -6.39 -6.96
CA VAL A 64 9.72 -5.83 -6.08
C VAL A 64 10.35 -4.88 -5.08
N ILE A 65 9.80 -3.69 -4.95
CA ILE A 65 10.25 -2.65 -4.02
C ILE A 65 9.09 -2.34 -3.06
N ARG A 66 9.26 -2.69 -1.79
CA ARG A 66 8.35 -2.18 -0.77
C ARG A 66 8.68 -0.72 -0.51
N MET A 67 7.69 0.15 -0.67
CA MET A 67 7.80 1.59 -0.49
C MET A 67 7.49 1.99 0.96
N GLY A 68 7.86 3.23 1.31
CA GLY A 68 7.59 3.89 2.58
C GLY A 68 8.82 4.59 3.14
N SER A 69 8.62 5.61 3.98
CA SER A 69 9.69 6.33 4.68
C SER A 69 9.83 5.90 6.14
N ALA A 70 8.74 5.45 6.77
CA ALA A 70 8.72 4.84 8.08
C ALA A 70 7.74 3.67 8.08
N VAL A 71 8.15 2.52 8.61
CA VAL A 71 7.36 1.29 8.68
C VAL A 71 7.66 0.56 9.98
N LYS A 72 6.69 -0.18 10.51
CA LYS A 72 6.82 -0.90 11.78
C LYS A 72 7.83 -2.03 11.71
N GLU A 73 7.81 -2.82 10.66
CA GLU A 73 8.54 -4.09 10.57
C GLU A 73 9.13 -4.32 9.18
N LYS A 74 10.17 -5.15 9.12
CA LYS A 74 10.70 -5.69 7.86
C LYS A 74 9.84 -6.84 7.35
N MET A 75 9.78 -7.00 6.03
CA MET A 75 9.21 -8.21 5.43
C MET A 75 10.20 -9.37 5.46
N ASN A 76 9.70 -10.61 5.67
CA ASN A 76 10.52 -11.83 5.69
C ASN A 76 10.72 -12.38 4.26
N ILE A 77 11.34 -11.59 3.38
CA ILE A 77 11.63 -11.98 1.99
C ILE A 77 13.14 -12.07 1.80
N GLU A 78 13.62 -13.30 1.58
CA GLU A 78 15.01 -13.57 1.25
C GLU A 78 15.18 -13.72 -0.26
N SER A 79 15.39 -12.61 -0.97
CA SER A 79 15.58 -12.61 -2.42
C SER A 79 16.40 -11.40 -2.87
N ASP A 80 17.28 -11.59 -3.84
CA ASP A 80 18.00 -10.54 -4.55
C ASP A 80 17.10 -9.72 -5.50
N GLN A 81 15.83 -10.10 -5.63
CA GLN A 81 14.82 -9.44 -6.45
C GLN A 81 13.80 -8.69 -5.59
N PHE A 82 14.06 -8.53 -4.31
CA PHE A 82 13.25 -7.76 -3.37
C PHE A 82 14.08 -6.69 -2.69
N LEU A 83 13.52 -5.49 -2.58
CA LEU A 83 14.09 -4.38 -1.82
C LEU A 83 13.09 -3.87 -0.80
N ASP A 84 13.43 -3.97 0.47
CA ASP A 84 12.69 -3.30 1.55
C ASP A 84 13.22 -1.87 1.70
N TYR A 85 12.73 -0.98 0.83
CA TYR A 85 13.25 0.37 0.63
C TYR A 85 13.24 1.26 1.89
N PRO A 86 12.27 1.17 2.83
CA PRO A 86 12.32 1.94 4.07
C PRO A 86 13.58 1.70 4.92
N PHE A 87 14.28 0.59 4.71
CA PHE A 87 15.50 0.25 5.43
C PHE A 87 16.78 0.53 4.63
N CYS A 88 16.67 1.22 3.50
CA CYS A 88 17.82 1.61 2.69
C CYS A 88 18.39 2.94 3.18
N SER A 89 19.72 3.04 3.24
CA SER A 89 20.44 4.29 3.57
C SER A 89 20.23 5.41 2.55
N ASP A 90 19.94 5.05 1.30
CA ASP A 90 19.83 5.96 0.15
C ASP A 90 18.38 6.40 -0.12
N SER A 91 17.43 6.10 0.78
CA SER A 91 16.04 6.55 0.67
C SER A 91 15.96 8.08 0.66
N SER A 92 15.08 8.63 -0.19
CA SER A 92 14.88 10.08 -0.31
C SER A 92 13.56 10.41 -1.00
N ASP A 93 13.02 11.59 -0.74
CA ASP A 93 11.80 12.10 -1.37
C ASP A 93 11.86 12.05 -2.90
N PHE A 94 13.05 12.34 -3.47
CA PHE A 94 13.24 12.21 -4.91
C PHE A 94 13.05 10.78 -5.41
N LEU A 95 13.61 9.80 -4.70
CA LEU A 95 13.49 8.40 -5.07
C LEU A 95 12.07 7.89 -4.84
N ASP A 96 11.37 8.34 -3.80
CA ASP A 96 9.95 8.01 -3.57
C ASP A 96 9.12 8.38 -4.80
N VAL A 97 9.24 9.64 -5.25
CA VAL A 97 8.55 10.12 -6.45
C VAL A 97 9.01 9.37 -7.69
N TRP A 98 10.31 9.21 -7.86
CA TRP A 98 10.87 8.61 -9.08
C TRP A 98 10.48 7.14 -9.23
N LEU A 99 10.52 6.35 -8.15
CA LEU A 99 10.17 4.93 -8.16
C LEU A 99 8.68 4.75 -8.48
N MET A 100 7.80 5.47 -7.80
CA MET A 100 6.37 5.41 -8.07
C MET A 100 6.01 5.85 -9.49
N ALA A 101 6.70 6.87 -10.02
CA ALA A 101 6.48 7.39 -11.37
C ALA A 101 6.99 6.45 -12.48
N ASN A 102 7.95 5.57 -12.18
CA ASN A 102 8.61 4.71 -13.19
C ASN A 102 8.32 3.22 -13.03
N CYS A 103 7.61 2.79 -11.98
CA CYS A 103 7.23 1.39 -11.81
C CYS A 103 6.37 0.87 -12.97
N THR A 104 6.35 -0.43 -13.14
CA THR A 104 5.46 -1.10 -14.11
C THR A 104 4.00 -0.96 -13.67
N PHE A 105 3.75 -1.19 -12.40
CA PHE A 105 2.49 -0.95 -11.69
C PHE A 105 2.79 -0.88 -10.19
N THR A 106 1.80 -0.45 -9.41
CA THR A 106 1.87 -0.47 -7.95
C THR A 106 0.75 -1.30 -7.34
N ILE A 107 1.05 -1.95 -6.21
CA ILE A 107 0.07 -2.52 -5.30
C ILE A 107 0.03 -1.59 -4.09
N SER A 108 -1.15 -1.12 -3.70
CA SER A 108 -1.31 -0.16 -2.60
C SER A 108 -2.49 -0.50 -1.71
N THR A 109 -2.37 -0.16 -0.43
CA THR A 109 -3.48 -0.22 0.54
C THR A 109 -4.19 1.13 0.70
N SER A 110 -4.10 2.00 -0.30
CA SER A 110 -4.60 3.37 -0.30
C SER A 110 -3.90 4.28 0.72
N SER A 111 -2.85 4.95 0.25
CA SER A 111 -2.11 5.96 1.03
C SER A 111 -1.68 7.12 0.12
N GLY A 112 -1.13 8.20 0.71
CA GLY A 112 -0.74 9.38 -0.06
C GLY A 112 0.29 9.11 -1.16
N LEU A 113 1.16 8.13 -0.99
CA LEU A 113 2.24 7.83 -1.93
C LEU A 113 1.73 7.30 -3.29
N ASP A 114 0.61 6.57 -3.31
CA ASP A 114 0.04 6.05 -4.56
C ASP A 114 -0.55 7.12 -5.47
N SER A 115 -0.82 8.32 -4.95
CA SER A 115 -1.21 9.48 -5.75
C SER A 115 -0.17 9.82 -6.83
N ILE A 116 1.11 9.54 -6.56
CA ILE A 116 2.17 9.75 -7.56
C ILE A 116 1.98 8.78 -8.72
N ALA A 117 1.73 7.51 -8.45
CA ALA A 117 1.45 6.53 -9.50
C ALA A 117 0.21 6.92 -10.32
N ASP A 118 -0.83 7.44 -9.69
CA ASP A 118 -2.04 7.90 -10.37
C ASP A 118 -1.76 9.11 -11.28
N ILE A 119 -1.03 10.12 -10.80
CA ILE A 119 -0.61 11.29 -11.60
C ILE A 119 0.16 10.85 -12.84
N TYR A 120 1.05 9.86 -12.71
CA TYR A 120 1.84 9.32 -13.82
C TYR A 120 1.11 8.21 -14.62
N ARG A 121 -0.20 8.02 -14.36
CA ARG A 121 -1.06 7.04 -15.07
C ARG A 121 -0.52 5.60 -15.04
N LYS A 122 0.14 5.23 -13.95
CA LYS A 122 0.57 3.86 -13.71
C LYS A 122 -0.64 3.00 -13.35
N PRO A 123 -0.66 1.71 -13.73
CA PRO A 123 -1.65 0.78 -13.23
C PRO A 123 -1.53 0.65 -11.70
N ILE A 124 -2.67 0.64 -11.00
CA ILE A 124 -2.72 0.51 -9.54
C ILE A 124 -3.65 -0.64 -9.17
N ALA A 125 -3.16 -1.55 -8.35
CA ALA A 125 -3.98 -2.55 -7.67
C ALA A 125 -4.15 -2.11 -6.22
N TYR A 126 -5.31 -1.54 -5.90
CA TYR A 126 -5.68 -1.27 -4.52
C TYR A 126 -6.16 -2.55 -3.86
N VAL A 127 -5.53 -2.93 -2.76
CA VAL A 127 -5.86 -4.14 -1.98
C VAL A 127 -6.01 -3.76 -0.51
N ASN A 128 -6.96 -4.38 0.17
CA ASN A 128 -7.30 -4.02 1.55
C ASN A 128 -7.59 -2.52 1.72
N ALA A 129 -8.14 -1.87 0.69
CA ALA A 129 -8.37 -0.44 0.67
C ALA A 129 -9.68 -0.07 1.38
N LEU A 130 -9.65 1.00 2.16
CA LEU A 130 -10.77 1.68 2.80
C LEU A 130 -10.48 3.19 2.84
N PRO A 131 -11.49 4.07 2.93
CA PRO A 131 -12.94 3.77 2.88
C PRO A 131 -13.43 3.45 1.46
N LEU A 132 -14.57 2.77 1.36
CA LEU A 132 -15.14 2.34 0.06
C LEU A 132 -15.58 3.53 -0.81
N GLY A 133 -16.01 4.63 -0.19
CA GLY A 133 -16.45 5.85 -0.89
C GLY A 133 -15.32 6.61 -1.59
N GLU A 134 -14.06 6.33 -1.26
CA GLU A 134 -12.89 6.94 -1.91
C GLU A 134 -12.43 6.22 -3.18
N PHE A 135 -13.15 5.20 -3.63
CA PHE A 135 -12.80 4.46 -4.85
C PHE A 135 -12.85 5.39 -6.07
N ASN A 136 -11.66 5.70 -6.57
CA ASN A 136 -11.48 6.61 -7.68
C ASN A 136 -11.47 5.86 -9.00
N SER A 137 -12.32 6.28 -9.95
CA SER A 137 -12.43 5.71 -11.29
C SER A 137 -11.70 6.52 -12.37
N ASN A 138 -10.97 7.56 -11.99
CA ASN A 138 -10.31 8.47 -12.93
C ASN A 138 -9.15 7.83 -13.71
N ASN A 139 -8.57 6.76 -13.17
CA ASN A 139 -7.54 5.98 -13.83
C ASN A 139 -8.13 4.65 -14.30
N PRO A 140 -8.31 4.43 -15.62
CA PRO A 140 -8.91 3.20 -16.14
C PRO A 140 -8.03 1.96 -15.96
N ARG A 141 -6.80 2.13 -15.45
CA ARG A 141 -5.86 1.04 -15.13
C ARG A 141 -5.83 0.71 -13.64
N THR A 142 -6.89 1.05 -12.93
CA THR A 142 -7.00 0.80 -11.49
C THR A 142 -7.97 -0.36 -11.25
N ILE A 143 -7.57 -1.27 -10.38
CA ILE A 143 -8.43 -2.33 -9.84
C ILE A 143 -8.52 -2.18 -8.33
N TRP A 144 -9.68 -2.54 -7.76
CA TRP A 144 -9.97 -2.38 -6.34
C TRP A 144 -10.39 -3.70 -5.71
N MET A 145 -9.76 -4.04 -4.60
CA MET A 145 -10.12 -5.12 -3.71
C MET A 145 -10.19 -4.57 -2.28
N PRO A 146 -11.39 -4.21 -1.79
CA PRO A 146 -11.53 -3.63 -0.47
C PRO A 146 -11.23 -4.62 0.65
N LYS A 147 -10.97 -4.09 1.85
CA LYS A 147 -11.03 -4.90 3.08
C LYS A 147 -12.41 -5.51 3.25
N THR A 148 -12.45 -6.72 3.77
CA THR A 148 -13.69 -7.32 4.23
C THR A 148 -14.11 -6.66 5.55
N ILE A 149 -15.28 -6.05 5.57
CA ILE A 149 -15.91 -5.56 6.79
C ILE A 149 -16.77 -6.69 7.35
N VAL A 150 -16.61 -6.99 8.62
CA VAL A 150 -17.33 -8.06 9.30
C VAL A 150 -18.20 -7.51 10.43
N ASP A 151 -19.27 -8.24 10.76
CA ASP A 151 -20.09 -7.95 11.95
C ASP A 151 -19.41 -8.46 13.24
N LYS A 152 -20.07 -8.24 14.40
CA LYS A 152 -19.60 -8.72 15.71
C LYS A 152 -19.46 -10.25 15.84
N ASN A 153 -20.04 -11.01 14.92
CA ASN A 153 -19.91 -12.47 14.85
C ASN A 153 -18.87 -12.90 13.81
N SER A 154 -18.03 -11.98 13.33
CA SER A 154 -17.02 -12.20 12.28
C SER A 154 -17.61 -12.65 10.93
N GLN A 155 -18.89 -12.30 10.65
CA GLN A 155 -19.51 -12.60 9.36
C GLN A 155 -19.34 -11.42 8.40
N PRO A 156 -18.90 -11.66 7.14
CA PRO A 156 -18.76 -10.61 6.16
C PRO A 156 -20.07 -9.85 5.90
N LEU A 157 -20.02 -8.53 5.98
CA LEU A 157 -21.14 -7.69 5.63
C LEU A 157 -21.32 -7.60 4.11
N LEU A 158 -22.58 -7.64 3.67
CA LEU A 158 -22.91 -7.37 2.28
C LEU A 158 -22.72 -5.88 1.98
N LEU A 159 -22.30 -5.55 0.76
CA LEU A 159 -22.13 -4.16 0.31
C LEU A 159 -23.40 -3.33 0.54
N LYS A 160 -24.59 -3.91 0.29
CA LYS A 160 -25.85 -3.24 0.55
C LYS A 160 -25.98 -2.82 2.01
N THR A 161 -25.66 -3.69 2.95
CA THR A 161 -25.69 -3.40 4.39
C THR A 161 -24.72 -2.26 4.73
N ILE A 162 -23.50 -2.31 4.20
CA ILE A 162 -22.47 -1.28 4.41
C ILE A 162 -22.98 0.10 3.96
N ILE A 163 -23.67 0.16 2.81
CA ILE A 163 -24.28 1.39 2.29
C ILE A 163 -25.42 1.85 3.19
N ASP A 164 -26.36 0.95 3.52
CA ASP A 164 -27.57 1.28 4.28
C ASP A 164 -27.26 1.83 5.69
N VAL A 165 -26.17 1.36 6.30
CA VAL A 165 -25.71 1.84 7.64
C VAL A 165 -24.70 3.00 7.55
N GLY A 166 -24.40 3.52 6.37
CA GLY A 166 -23.54 4.69 6.18
C GLY A 166 -22.03 4.44 6.39
N LEU A 167 -21.57 3.19 6.36
CA LEU A 167 -20.14 2.84 6.51
C LEU A 167 -19.32 3.08 5.25
N ILE A 168 -19.94 3.38 4.12
CA ILE A 168 -19.23 3.52 2.84
C ILE A 168 -18.22 4.68 2.87
N ASP A 169 -18.52 5.78 3.53
CA ASP A 169 -17.68 6.97 3.64
C ASP A 169 -17.06 7.11 5.03
N ASN A 170 -17.11 6.07 5.86
CA ASN A 170 -16.60 6.15 7.22
C ASN A 170 -15.07 6.26 7.20
N GLN A 171 -14.56 7.32 7.83
CA GLN A 171 -13.13 7.65 7.88
C GLN A 171 -12.52 7.47 9.28
N GLU A 172 -13.26 6.88 10.22
CA GLU A 172 -12.81 6.73 11.60
C GLU A 172 -13.01 5.30 12.11
N GLN A 173 -12.06 4.81 12.89
CA GLN A 173 -12.10 3.49 13.54
C GLN A 173 -13.36 3.32 14.40
N ASP A 174 -13.73 4.35 15.15
CA ASP A 174 -14.91 4.36 16.03
C ASP A 174 -16.24 4.12 15.30
N GLY A 175 -16.37 4.61 14.07
CA GLY A 175 -17.55 4.38 13.25
C GLY A 175 -17.71 2.91 12.85
N LEU A 176 -16.59 2.23 12.57
CA LEU A 176 -16.58 0.81 12.24
C LEU A 176 -16.87 -0.07 13.45
N THR A 177 -16.35 0.29 14.63
CA THR A 177 -16.55 -0.50 15.86
C THR A 177 -17.94 -0.33 16.50
N LYS A 178 -18.57 0.83 16.39
CA LYS A 178 -19.88 1.10 17.01
C LYS A 178 -21.06 0.45 16.28
N GLN A 179 -20.90 0.13 15.01
CA GLN A 179 -21.97 -0.46 14.17
C GLN A 179 -21.80 -1.98 13.93
N GLY A 180 -20.70 -2.57 14.32
CA GLY A 180 -20.43 -4.02 14.33
C GLY A 180 -20.71 -4.62 15.69
#